data_39e0a86c25563238e74253918f749ea1
#
_entry.id   39e0a86c25563238e74253918f749ea1
#
_cell.length_a   1.000
_cell.length_b   1.000
_cell.length_c   1.000
_cell.angle_alpha   90.00
_cell.angle_beta   90.00
_cell.angle_gamma   90.00
#
_symmetry.space_group_name_H-M   'P 1'
#
loop_
_entity.id
_entity.type
_entity.pdbx_description
1 polymer ?
#
loop_
_entity_poly.entity_id
_entity_poly.type
_entity_poly.pdbx_seq_one_letter_code
_entity_poly.pdbx_strand_id
1 'polypeptide(L)'
;MTTAGACAQTSIGTTSSSALASNASRVRFRTENTGLTVIYLGFGQTPTVTAYHMALAPCSNSANDGTGGTTEWDDNWKGAVNAISSAAGGTLVTTELT
;
A
#
# COMPACT_ATOMS: atom_id res chain seq x y z
N MET A 1 10.74 -10.63 -17.80
CA MET A 1 9.67 -11.64 -17.61
C MET A 1 9.37 -11.80 -16.12
N THR A 2 8.08 -11.81 -15.80
CA THR A 2 7.66 -12.03 -14.42
C THR A 2 7.78 -13.50 -14.06
N THR A 3 8.49 -13.82 -12.98
CA THR A 3 8.73 -15.20 -12.58
C THR A 3 7.82 -15.63 -11.43
N ALA A 4 7.40 -14.69 -10.59
CA ALA A 4 6.55 -14.98 -9.43
C ALA A 4 5.87 -13.72 -8.95
N GLY A 5 4.73 -13.89 -8.29
CA GLY A 5 4.06 -12.84 -7.53
C GLY A 5 4.17 -13.13 -6.05
N ALA A 6 4.39 -12.11 -5.26
CA ALA A 6 4.39 -12.19 -3.81
C ALA A 6 3.35 -11.23 -3.27
N CYS A 7 2.46 -11.73 -2.42
CA CYS A 7 1.46 -10.89 -1.75
C CYS A 7 1.61 -11.03 -0.24
N ALA A 8 1.40 -9.93 0.47
CA ALA A 8 1.52 -9.89 1.91
C ALA A 8 0.57 -8.85 2.49
N GLN A 9 0.07 -9.12 3.69
CA GLN A 9 -0.69 -8.15 4.45
C GLN A 9 0.24 -7.44 5.43
N THR A 10 0.15 -6.12 5.49
CA THR A 10 0.95 -5.30 6.38
C THR A 10 0.03 -4.47 7.26
N SER A 11 0.31 -4.44 8.55
CA SER A 11 -0.38 -3.56 9.48
C SER A 11 0.18 -2.15 9.34
N ILE A 12 -0.71 -1.17 9.17
CA ILE A 12 -0.32 0.23 9.01
C ILE A 12 -0.89 1.01 10.19
N GLY A 13 -0.01 1.67 10.92
CA GLY A 13 -0.39 2.48 12.07
C GLY A 13 -0.42 3.96 11.76
N THR A 14 -0.54 4.77 12.81
CA THR A 14 -0.56 6.23 12.71
C THR A 14 0.85 6.84 12.59
N THR A 15 1.88 6.00 12.60
CA THR A 15 3.26 6.38 12.30
C THR A 15 3.62 5.77 10.96
N SER A 16 4.24 6.56 10.08
CA SER A 16 4.63 6.09 8.76
C SER A 16 5.58 4.90 8.85
N SER A 17 5.36 3.90 7.98
CA SER A 17 6.19 2.72 7.88
C SER A 17 6.31 2.28 6.43
N SER A 18 7.27 1.39 6.15
CA SER A 18 7.46 0.86 4.80
C SER A 18 6.44 -0.25 4.55
N ALA A 19 5.62 -0.09 3.50
CA ALA A 19 4.73 -1.15 3.04
C ALA A 19 5.45 -2.08 2.06
N LEU A 20 6.32 -1.53 1.21
CA LEU A 20 7.17 -2.28 0.29
C LEU A 20 8.57 -1.68 0.34
N ALA A 21 9.58 -2.51 0.54
CA ALA A 21 10.96 -2.10 0.40
C ALA A 21 11.29 -1.84 -1.07
N SER A 22 12.31 -1.00 -1.32
CA SER A 22 12.80 -0.82 -2.69
C SER A 22 13.30 -2.15 -3.24
N ASN A 23 13.04 -2.41 -4.53
CA ASN A 23 13.41 -3.66 -5.17
C ASN A 23 13.70 -3.42 -6.64
N ALA A 24 14.99 -3.45 -7.00
CA ALA A 24 15.42 -3.21 -8.37
C ALA A 24 14.91 -4.28 -9.35
N SER A 25 14.58 -5.47 -8.85
CA SER A 25 14.05 -6.57 -9.67
C SER A 25 12.54 -6.53 -9.84
N ARG A 26 11.87 -5.58 -9.21
CA ARG A 26 10.42 -5.46 -9.33
C ARG A 26 10.02 -5.13 -10.76
N VAL A 27 9.05 -5.89 -11.28
CA VAL A 27 8.43 -5.61 -12.57
C VAL A 27 7.25 -4.66 -12.39
N ARG A 28 6.37 -4.93 -11.41
CA ARG A 28 5.25 -4.07 -11.06
C ARG A 28 4.75 -4.38 -9.66
N PHE A 29 3.96 -3.47 -9.11
CA PHE A 29 3.32 -3.69 -7.82
C PHE A 29 1.90 -3.12 -7.81
N ARG A 30 1.15 -3.54 -6.81
CA ARG A 30 -0.20 -3.04 -6.53
C ARG A 30 -0.42 -3.08 -5.02
N THR A 31 -1.19 -2.13 -4.51
CA THR A 31 -1.60 -2.12 -3.11
C THR A 31 -3.11 -2.01 -3.02
N GLU A 32 -3.67 -2.58 -1.95
CA GLU A 32 -5.10 -2.53 -1.68
C GLU A 32 -5.33 -2.27 -0.20
N ASN A 33 -6.18 -1.28 0.11
CA ASN A 33 -6.60 -1.03 1.48
C ASN A 33 -7.66 -2.08 1.86
N THR A 34 -7.32 -2.95 2.80
CA THR A 34 -8.21 -4.02 3.23
C THR A 34 -8.78 -3.77 4.62
N GLY A 35 -8.50 -2.61 5.20
CA GLY A 35 -8.99 -2.23 6.53
C GLY A 35 -10.14 -1.25 6.50
N LEU A 36 -10.41 -0.65 7.65
CA LEU A 36 -11.52 0.27 7.87
C LEU A 36 -11.04 1.70 8.12
N THR A 37 -9.75 1.98 7.89
CA THR A 37 -9.17 3.32 8.01
C THR A 37 -8.58 3.74 6.67
N VAL A 38 -8.48 5.05 6.45
CA VAL A 38 -7.84 5.56 5.23
C VAL A 38 -6.34 5.31 5.31
N ILE A 39 -5.74 4.87 4.22
CA ILE A 39 -4.30 4.67 4.08
C ILE A 39 -3.75 5.71 3.10
N TYR A 40 -2.70 6.42 3.50
CA TYR A 40 -2.01 7.40 2.67
C TYR A 40 -0.65 6.83 2.29
N LEU A 41 -0.29 6.94 1.01
CA LEU A 41 0.94 6.36 0.47
C LEU A 41 1.93 7.44 0.07
N GLY A 42 3.21 7.16 0.27
CA GLY A 42 4.32 7.96 -0.23
C GLY A 42 5.29 7.06 -1.01
N PHE A 43 5.60 7.44 -2.23
CA PHE A 43 6.52 6.70 -3.08
C PHE A 43 7.92 7.29 -2.91
N GLY A 44 8.76 6.61 -2.14
CA GLY A 44 10.10 7.09 -1.79
C GLY A 44 10.10 8.27 -0.82
N GLN A 45 8.94 8.64 -0.29
CA GLN A 45 8.76 9.78 0.60
C GLN A 45 7.95 9.33 1.80
N THR A 46 8.21 9.92 2.97
CA THR A 46 7.43 9.67 4.18
C THR A 46 6.10 10.41 4.08
N PRO A 47 4.96 9.71 3.99
CA PRO A 47 3.66 10.38 3.91
C PRO A 47 3.19 10.86 5.28
N THR A 48 2.32 11.86 5.27
CA THR A 48 1.53 12.28 6.43
C THR A 48 0.06 12.28 6.01
N VAL A 49 -0.85 12.45 6.96
CA VAL A 49 -2.28 12.48 6.64
C VAL A 49 -2.71 13.73 5.85
N THR A 50 -1.81 14.69 5.70
CA THR A 50 -2.05 15.92 4.93
C THR A 50 -1.11 16.09 3.74
N ALA A 51 -0.03 15.30 3.66
CA ALA A 51 0.95 15.37 2.56
C ALA A 51 1.29 13.95 2.14
N TYR A 52 0.81 13.54 0.98
CA TYR A 52 0.90 12.16 0.48
C TYR A 52 0.80 12.16 -1.03
N HIS A 53 1.20 11.05 -1.65
CA HIS A 53 1.05 10.89 -3.10
C HIS A 53 -0.28 10.29 -3.48
N MET A 54 -0.85 9.42 -2.64
CA MET A 54 -2.12 8.76 -2.94
C MET A 54 -2.82 8.38 -1.65
N ALA A 55 -4.14 8.54 -1.62
CA ALA A 55 -4.98 8.10 -0.51
C ALA A 55 -5.86 6.94 -0.97
N LEU A 56 -5.93 5.89 -0.17
CA LEU A 56 -6.74 4.72 -0.44
C LEU A 56 -7.92 4.68 0.54
N ALA A 57 -9.13 4.66 -0.01
CA ALA A 57 -10.35 4.61 0.79
C ALA A 57 -10.43 3.30 1.57
N PRO A 58 -11.05 3.29 2.78
CA PRO A 58 -11.25 2.05 3.52
C PRO A 58 -12.33 1.18 2.88
N CYS A 59 -12.41 -0.08 3.33
CA CYS A 59 -13.52 -0.95 2.98
C CYS A 59 -14.84 -0.37 3.49
N SER A 60 -15.94 -0.62 2.78
CA SER A 60 -17.21 0.05 3.07
C SER A 60 -18.02 -0.62 4.19
N ASN A 61 -17.91 -1.94 4.38
CA ASN A 61 -18.69 -2.66 5.38
C ASN A 61 -17.83 -3.39 6.40
N SER A 62 -16.86 -4.15 5.95
CA SER A 62 -15.97 -4.92 6.83
C SER A 62 -14.62 -5.06 6.18
N ALA A 63 -13.60 -5.32 6.99
CA ALA A 63 -12.26 -5.55 6.48
C ALA A 63 -12.26 -6.68 5.46
N ASN A 64 -11.46 -6.56 4.43
CA ASN A 64 -11.29 -7.55 3.36
C ASN A 64 -12.56 -7.82 2.54
N ASP A 65 -13.45 -6.84 2.43
CA ASP A 65 -14.69 -7.04 1.65
C ASP A 65 -14.52 -6.68 0.16
N GLY A 66 -13.32 -6.32 -0.26
CA GLY A 66 -13.02 -6.01 -1.66
C GLY A 66 -13.41 -4.61 -2.10
N THR A 67 -13.92 -3.76 -1.21
CA THR A 67 -14.38 -2.41 -1.56
C THR A 67 -13.34 -1.33 -1.26
N GLY A 68 -12.22 -1.68 -0.64
CA GLY A 68 -11.17 -0.74 -0.31
C GLY A 68 -10.46 -0.19 -1.55
N GLY A 69 -9.91 1.01 -1.43
CA GLY A 69 -9.17 1.64 -2.50
C GLY A 69 -7.91 0.86 -2.87
N THR A 70 -7.53 0.95 -4.12
CA THR A 70 -6.36 0.26 -4.66
C THR A 70 -5.52 1.21 -5.49
N THR A 71 -4.21 0.93 -5.56
CA THR A 71 -3.40 1.51 -6.63
C THR A 71 -3.63 0.71 -7.91
N GLU A 72 -3.46 1.37 -9.06
CA GLU A 72 -3.32 0.64 -10.31
C GLU A 72 -2.00 -0.13 -10.28
N TRP A 73 -1.87 -1.14 -11.15
CA TRP A 73 -0.58 -1.79 -11.33
C TRP A 73 0.44 -0.76 -11.81
N ASP A 74 1.54 -0.61 -11.07
CA ASP A 74 2.61 0.31 -11.40
C ASP A 74 3.83 -0.50 -11.83
N ASP A 75 4.28 -0.28 -13.05
CA ASP A 75 5.43 -1.00 -13.64
C ASP A 75 6.68 -0.12 -13.75
N ASN A 76 6.69 1.07 -13.18
CA ASN A 76 7.83 1.99 -13.25
C ASN A 76 8.53 2.19 -11.91
N TRP A 77 7.78 2.19 -10.82
CA TRP A 77 8.34 2.50 -9.50
C TRP A 77 8.99 1.27 -8.87
N LYS A 78 10.29 1.35 -8.62
CA LYS A 78 11.06 0.28 -7.97
C LYS A 78 11.56 0.67 -6.57
N GLY A 79 11.29 1.88 -6.14
CA GLY A 79 11.67 2.37 -4.82
C GLY A 79 10.72 1.89 -3.72
N ALA A 80 10.97 2.36 -2.51
CA ALA A 80 10.12 2.02 -1.37
C ALA A 80 8.73 2.63 -1.52
N VAL A 81 7.71 1.92 -1.03
CA VAL A 81 6.35 2.44 -0.87
C VAL A 81 6.09 2.53 0.62
N ASN A 82 5.91 3.75 1.12
CA ASN A 82 5.65 4.01 2.53
C ASN A 82 4.17 4.29 2.73
N ALA A 83 3.67 4.02 3.94
CA ALA A 83 2.24 4.17 4.24
C ALA A 83 2.02 4.69 5.65
N ILE A 84 0.92 5.41 5.84
CA ILE A 84 0.43 5.85 7.14
C ILE A 84 -1.09 5.73 7.15
N SER A 85 -1.65 5.34 8.29
CA SER A 85 -3.09 5.20 8.46
C SER A 85 -3.67 6.42 9.18
N SER A 86 -4.91 6.76 8.87
CA SER A 86 -5.64 7.83 9.55
C SER A 86 -5.95 7.51 11.01
N ALA A 87 -5.95 6.22 11.38
CA ALA A 87 -6.23 5.76 12.73
C ALA A 87 -5.53 4.41 12.95
N ALA A 88 -5.46 3.95 14.19
CA ALA A 88 -4.89 2.65 14.50
C ALA A 88 -5.71 1.53 13.85
N GLY A 89 -5.05 0.41 13.55
CA GLY A 89 -5.71 -0.77 13.00
C GLY A 89 -5.83 -0.79 11.47
N GLY A 90 -5.06 0.03 10.77
CA GLY A 90 -5.01 -0.03 9.31
C GLY A 90 -4.38 -1.31 8.80
N THR A 91 -4.85 -1.82 7.67
CA THR A 91 -4.25 -2.96 6.99
C THR A 91 -4.17 -2.71 5.49
N LEU A 92 -3.11 -3.20 4.90
CA LEU A 92 -2.81 -3.02 3.49
C LEU A 92 -2.29 -4.33 2.92
N VAL A 93 -2.84 -4.78 1.81
CA VAL A 93 -2.29 -5.91 1.08
C VAL A 93 -1.45 -5.38 -0.07
N THR A 94 -0.21 -5.83 -0.16
CA THR A 94 0.69 -5.47 -1.24
C THR A 94 0.96 -6.70 -2.10
N THR A 95 1.04 -6.50 -3.40
CA THR A 95 1.42 -7.53 -4.35
C THR A 95 2.58 -7.02 -5.18
N GLU A 96 3.64 -7.81 -5.26
CA GLU A 96 4.85 -7.45 -5.98
C GLU A 96 5.18 -8.55 -6.98
N LEU A 97 5.39 -8.18 -8.23
CA LEU A 97 5.79 -9.10 -9.30
C LEU A 97 7.26 -8.85 -9.65
N THR A 98 8.02 -9.91 -9.70
CA THR A 98 9.45 -9.85 -10.03
C THR A 98 9.82 -10.70 -11.23
#